data_9a9d624afab5685b544ca5125cd21d28
#
_entry.id   9a9d624afab5685b544ca5125cd21d28
#
_cell.length_a   1.000
_cell.length_b   1.000
_cell.length_c   1.000
_cell.angle_alpha   90.00
_cell.angle_beta   90.00
_cell.angle_gamma   90.00
#
_symmetry.space_group_name_H-M   'P 1'
#
loop_
_entity.id
_entity.type
_entity.pdbx_description
1 polymer ?
#
loop_
_entity_poly.entity_id
_entity_poly.type
_entity_poly.pdbx_seq_one_letter_code
_entity_poly.pdbx_strand_id
1 'polypeptide(L)'
;EAYVSQLFGVRESDLFTPSRVRPVNYARQLCMYVRHIMAGHTQAQAGGYFGRDHATVIHAVKTTKDLIDTDKSYREMYDRIVDAWYDGSVYLPMEADFNPSAELSDEERVYIAIHG
;
A
#
# COMPACT_ATOMS: atom_id res chain seq x y z
N GLU A 1 -8.89 0.35 -3.98
CA GLU A 1 -8.43 1.62 -4.59
C GLU A 1 -9.47 2.72 -4.48
N ALA A 2 -10.75 2.41 -4.72
CA ALA A 2 -11.80 3.43 -4.66
C ALA A 2 -11.89 4.06 -3.27
N TYR A 3 -11.82 3.26 -2.22
CA TYR A 3 -11.88 3.74 -0.84
C TYR A 3 -10.69 4.64 -0.50
N VAL A 4 -9.48 4.24 -0.87
CA VAL A 4 -8.27 5.03 -0.65
C VAL A 4 -8.36 6.34 -1.42
N SER A 5 -8.82 6.30 -2.67
CA SER A 5 -8.99 7.51 -3.48
C SER A 5 -9.92 8.52 -2.83
N GLN A 6 -11.02 8.06 -2.26
CA GLN A 6 -11.96 8.93 -1.53
C GLN A 6 -11.31 9.59 -0.33
N LEU A 7 -10.54 8.83 0.47
CA LEU A 7 -9.86 9.36 1.65
C LEU A 7 -8.82 10.43 1.30
N PHE A 8 -8.15 10.29 0.16
CA PHE A 8 -7.16 11.27 -0.30
C PHE A 8 -7.74 12.38 -1.17
N GLY A 9 -9.04 12.32 -1.50
CA GLY A 9 -9.67 13.33 -2.33
C GLY A 9 -9.19 13.34 -3.78
N VAL A 10 -8.78 12.19 -4.30
CA VAL A 10 -8.33 12.02 -5.69
C VAL A 10 -9.26 11.06 -6.43
N ARG A 11 -9.20 11.07 -7.77
CA ARG A 11 -9.96 10.11 -8.57
C ARG A 11 -9.23 8.78 -8.60
N GLU A 12 -9.99 7.69 -8.58
CA GLU A 12 -9.40 6.34 -8.68
C GLU A 12 -8.52 6.21 -9.94
N SER A 13 -8.96 6.77 -11.07
CA SER A 13 -8.20 6.74 -12.31
C SER A 13 -6.85 7.44 -12.21
N ASP A 14 -6.69 8.41 -11.32
CA ASP A 14 -5.42 9.10 -11.13
C ASP A 14 -4.33 8.18 -10.57
N LEU A 15 -4.70 7.11 -9.88
CA LEU A 15 -3.75 6.14 -9.31
C LEU A 15 -2.97 5.39 -10.39
N PHE A 16 -3.53 5.30 -11.60
CA PHE A 16 -2.94 4.59 -12.73
C PHE A 16 -2.17 5.50 -13.69
N THR A 17 -2.06 6.80 -13.35
CA THR A 17 -1.31 7.76 -14.14
C THR A 17 0.14 7.85 -13.66
N PRO A 18 1.05 8.44 -14.44
CA PRO A 18 2.42 8.69 -13.98
C PRO A 18 2.55 9.87 -13.01
N SER A 19 1.44 10.47 -12.57
CA SER A 19 1.46 11.64 -11.68
C SER A 19 2.24 11.36 -10.40
N ARG A 20 3.08 12.32 -10.02
CA ARG A 20 3.83 12.33 -8.76
C ARG A 20 3.33 13.41 -7.81
N VAL A 21 2.19 14.02 -8.11
CA VAL A 21 1.53 14.96 -7.19
C VAL A 21 1.28 14.24 -5.87
N ARG A 22 1.62 14.90 -4.75
CA ARG A 22 1.68 14.24 -3.44
C ARG A 22 0.42 13.46 -3.06
N PRO A 23 -0.81 14.00 -3.14
CA PRO A 23 -1.99 13.21 -2.78
C PRO A 23 -2.14 11.95 -3.63
N VAL A 24 -1.94 12.05 -4.94
CA VAL A 24 -2.03 10.91 -5.86
C VAL A 24 -0.94 9.88 -5.57
N ASN A 25 0.29 10.34 -5.39
CA ASN A 25 1.42 9.47 -5.12
C ASN A 25 1.26 8.73 -3.79
N TYR A 26 0.83 9.43 -2.75
CA TYR A 26 0.60 8.81 -1.44
C TYR A 26 -0.55 7.81 -1.48
N ALA A 27 -1.63 8.13 -2.19
CA ALA A 27 -2.75 7.21 -2.37
C ALA A 27 -2.30 5.93 -3.09
N ARG A 28 -1.52 6.07 -4.16
CA ARG A 28 -0.97 4.93 -4.91
C ARG A 28 -0.06 4.07 -4.03
N GLN A 29 0.84 4.70 -3.28
CA GLN A 29 1.75 3.99 -2.38
C GLN A 29 0.99 3.22 -1.31
N LEU A 30 -0.04 3.81 -0.74
CA LEU A 30 -0.87 3.13 0.25
C LEU A 30 -1.63 1.95 -0.37
N CYS A 31 -2.12 2.09 -1.59
CA CYS A 31 -2.75 0.97 -2.30
C CYS A 31 -1.77 -0.19 -2.54
N MET A 32 -0.53 0.11 -2.93
CA MET A 32 0.51 -0.92 -3.08
C MET A 32 0.80 -1.61 -1.73
N TYR A 33 0.87 -0.84 -0.66
CA TYR A 33 1.06 -1.37 0.69
C TYR A 33 -0.08 -2.33 1.07
N VAL A 34 -1.32 -1.92 0.87
CA VAL A 34 -2.49 -2.75 1.18
C VAL A 34 -2.47 -4.04 0.37
N ARG A 35 -2.21 -3.94 -0.94
CA ARG A 35 -2.16 -5.14 -1.79
C ARG A 35 -1.04 -6.09 -1.38
N HIS A 36 0.13 -5.57 -1.09
CA HIS A 36 1.28 -6.41 -0.77
C HIS A 36 1.23 -6.94 0.66
N ILE A 37 1.01 -6.07 1.63
CA ILE A 37 1.10 -6.43 3.06
C ILE A 37 -0.20 -7.06 3.57
N MET A 38 -1.36 -6.49 3.22
CA MET A 38 -2.64 -6.95 3.77
C MET A 38 -3.26 -8.05 2.93
N ALA A 39 -3.21 -7.95 1.60
CA ALA A 39 -3.82 -8.93 0.71
C ALA A 39 -2.86 -10.05 0.27
N GLY A 40 -1.56 -9.91 0.54
CA GLY A 40 -0.58 -10.94 0.25
C GLY A 40 -0.16 -11.05 -1.21
N HIS A 41 -0.43 -10.04 -2.04
CA HIS A 41 0.05 -10.02 -3.41
C HIS A 41 1.57 -9.92 -3.41
N THR A 42 2.24 -10.53 -4.41
CA THR A 42 3.69 -10.38 -4.57
C THR A 42 4.04 -8.93 -4.89
N GLN A 43 5.32 -8.56 -4.70
CA GLN A 43 5.79 -7.23 -5.09
C GLN A 43 5.51 -6.96 -6.57
N ALA A 44 5.74 -7.95 -7.44
CA ALA A 44 5.48 -7.82 -8.87
C ALA A 44 4.00 -7.61 -9.17
N GLN A 45 3.11 -8.34 -8.48
CA GLN A 45 1.66 -8.20 -8.66
C GLN A 45 1.15 -6.85 -8.17
N ALA A 46 1.58 -6.42 -6.99
CA ALA A 46 1.17 -5.14 -6.42
C ALA A 46 1.67 -3.96 -7.27
N GLY A 47 2.90 -4.01 -7.76
CA GLY A 47 3.46 -2.99 -8.64
C GLY A 47 2.85 -3.03 -10.03
N GLY A 48 2.73 -4.23 -10.60
CA GLY A 48 2.20 -4.43 -11.96
C GLY A 48 0.77 -3.91 -12.12
N TYR A 49 -0.05 -3.99 -11.09
CA TYR A 49 -1.40 -3.44 -11.12
C TYR A 49 -1.39 -1.94 -11.44
N PHE A 50 -0.38 -1.21 -10.99
CA PHE A 50 -0.23 0.23 -11.24
C PHE A 50 0.82 0.54 -12.32
N GLY A 51 1.32 -0.47 -13.02
CA GLY A 51 2.36 -0.28 -14.03
C GLY A 51 3.73 0.08 -13.44
N ARG A 52 4.03 -0.40 -12.25
CA ARG A 52 5.30 -0.13 -11.54
C ARG A 52 6.07 -1.43 -11.31
N ASP A 53 7.38 -1.29 -11.10
CA ASP A 53 8.25 -2.44 -10.79
C ASP A 53 8.26 -2.76 -9.29
N HIS A 54 8.91 -3.89 -8.93
CA HIS A 54 8.97 -4.33 -7.54
C HIS A 54 9.76 -3.37 -6.64
N ALA A 55 10.78 -2.70 -7.16
CA ALA A 55 11.55 -1.73 -6.39
C ALA A 55 10.69 -0.54 -5.96
N THR A 56 9.75 -0.11 -6.81
CA THR A 56 8.78 0.92 -6.47
C THR A 56 7.86 0.46 -5.34
N VAL A 57 7.47 -0.81 -5.33
CA VAL A 57 6.64 -1.36 -4.24
C VAL A 57 7.41 -1.39 -2.91
N ILE A 58 8.68 -1.79 -2.93
CA ILE A 58 9.53 -1.79 -1.73
C ILE A 58 9.62 -0.37 -1.15
N HIS A 59 9.87 0.62 -2.01
CA HIS A 59 9.90 2.02 -1.60
C HIS A 59 8.55 2.48 -1.04
N ALA A 60 7.45 2.09 -1.68
CA ALA A 60 6.10 2.43 -1.23
C ALA A 60 5.80 1.86 0.15
N VAL A 61 6.18 0.62 0.41
CA VAL A 61 6.01 -0.02 1.72
C VAL A 61 6.77 0.76 2.79
N LYS A 62 8.02 1.12 2.53
CA LYS A 62 8.83 1.89 3.48
C LYS A 62 8.20 3.26 3.74
N THR A 63 7.87 4.01 2.70
CA THR A 63 7.28 5.35 2.81
C THR A 63 5.96 5.30 3.58
N THR A 64 5.10 4.35 3.26
CA THR A 64 3.81 4.18 3.93
C THR A 64 4.00 3.87 5.41
N LYS A 65 4.92 2.96 5.73
CA LYS A 65 5.21 2.61 7.12
C LYS A 65 5.74 3.81 7.90
N ASP A 66 6.64 4.57 7.31
CA ASP A 66 7.18 5.78 7.95
C ASP A 66 6.08 6.80 8.22
N LEU A 67 5.17 7.00 7.27
CA LEU A 67 4.06 7.94 7.42
C LEU A 67 3.06 7.48 8.48
N ILE A 68 2.78 6.18 8.57
CA ILE A 68 1.94 5.62 9.63
C ILE A 68 2.54 5.91 11.00
N ASP A 69 3.86 5.81 11.12
CA ASP A 69 4.56 6.00 12.39
C ASP A 69 4.75 7.47 12.76
N THR A 70 4.82 8.38 11.79
CA THR A 70 5.25 9.75 12.03
C THR A 70 4.20 10.83 11.73
N ASP A 71 3.15 10.51 10.97
CA ASP A 71 2.12 11.47 10.58
C ASP A 71 0.76 11.01 11.13
N LYS A 72 0.25 11.76 12.11
CA LYS A 72 -1.01 11.43 12.78
C LYS A 72 -2.20 11.40 11.82
N SER A 73 -2.29 12.37 10.91
CA SER A 73 -3.39 12.42 9.95
C SER A 73 -3.36 11.24 8.99
N TYR A 74 -2.16 10.86 8.54
CA TYR A 74 -1.98 9.69 7.68
C TYR A 74 -2.37 8.40 8.42
N ARG A 75 -1.95 8.29 9.68
CA ARG A 75 -2.29 7.13 10.51
C ARG A 75 -3.79 7.00 10.72
N GLU A 76 -4.50 8.10 10.92
CA GLU A 76 -5.95 8.10 11.05
C GLU A 76 -6.64 7.58 9.78
N MET A 77 -6.14 7.97 8.59
CA MET A 77 -6.63 7.42 7.33
C MET A 77 -6.32 5.93 7.19
N TYR A 78 -5.12 5.54 7.57
CA TYR A 78 -4.73 4.13 7.57
C TYR A 78 -5.62 3.29 8.49
N ASP A 79 -5.90 3.78 9.70
CA ASP A 79 -6.77 3.08 10.64
C ASP A 79 -8.17 2.87 10.07
N ARG A 80 -8.71 3.83 9.34
CA ARG A 80 -9.99 3.68 8.64
C ARG A 80 -9.95 2.57 7.59
N ILE A 81 -8.84 2.45 6.87
CA ILE A 81 -8.66 1.39 5.87
C ILE A 81 -8.59 0.02 6.55
N VAL A 82 -7.86 -0.08 7.65
CA VAL A 82 -7.78 -1.32 8.43
C VAL A 82 -9.16 -1.74 8.93
N ASP A 83 -9.92 -0.81 9.50
CA ASP A 83 -11.28 -1.08 9.98
C ASP A 83 -12.19 -1.55 8.84
N ALA A 84 -12.15 -0.87 7.70
CA ALA A 84 -12.94 -1.23 6.53
C ALA A 84 -12.52 -2.59 5.96
N TRP A 85 -11.25 -2.93 6.02
CA TRP A 85 -10.75 -4.24 5.60
C TRP A 85 -11.31 -5.37 6.47
N TYR A 86 -11.26 -5.19 7.79
CA TYR A 86 -11.72 -6.22 8.73
C TYR A 86 -13.24 -6.33 8.79
N ASP A 87 -14.00 -5.26 8.54
CA ASP A 87 -15.46 -5.32 8.52
C ASP A 87 -16.03 -5.75 7.16
N GLY A 88 -15.18 -5.96 6.15
CA GLY A 88 -15.60 -6.41 4.83
C GLY A 88 -16.08 -5.32 3.88
N SER A 89 -16.00 -4.04 4.28
CA SER A 89 -16.40 -2.91 3.42
C SER A 89 -15.44 -2.72 2.24
N VAL A 90 -14.17 -3.12 2.43
CA VAL A 90 -13.14 -3.09 1.38
C VAL A 90 -12.67 -4.52 1.15
N TYR A 91 -12.57 -4.91 -0.12
CA TYR A 91 -12.18 -6.27 -0.47
C TYR A 91 -11.12 -6.28 -1.58
N LEU A 92 -10.08 -7.10 -1.37
CA LEU A 92 -9.15 -7.51 -2.40
C LEU A 92 -8.98 -9.03 -2.30
N PRO A 93 -8.95 -9.75 -3.43
CA PRO A 93 -8.64 -11.18 -3.40
C PRO A 93 -7.26 -11.41 -2.79
N MET A 94 -7.19 -12.27 -1.77
CA MET A 94 -5.92 -12.66 -1.18
C MET A 94 -5.27 -13.74 -2.02
N GLU A 95 -3.92 -13.77 -2.02
CA GLU A 95 -3.19 -14.84 -2.69
C GLU A 95 -3.44 -16.17 -1.98
N ALA A 96 -3.55 -17.26 -2.77
CA ALA A 96 -3.86 -18.59 -2.23
C ALA A 96 -2.82 -19.06 -1.21
N ASP A 97 -1.55 -18.70 -1.42
CA ASP A 97 -0.44 -19.11 -0.57
C ASP A 97 -0.07 -18.05 0.48
N PHE A 98 -0.90 -17.04 0.65
CA PHE A 98 -0.60 -15.97 1.60
C PHE A 98 -0.56 -16.50 3.03
N ASN A 99 0.54 -16.20 3.72
CA ASN A 99 0.75 -16.54 5.12
C ASN A 99 0.83 -15.24 5.93
N PRO A 100 -0.18 -14.93 6.76
CA PRO A 100 -0.18 -13.70 7.55
C PRO A 100 1.04 -13.53 8.47
N SER A 101 1.69 -14.63 8.88
CA SER A 101 2.88 -14.57 9.73
C SER A 101 4.16 -14.27 8.96
N ALA A 102 4.14 -14.33 7.63
CA ALA A 102 5.29 -14.08 6.77
C ALA A 102 5.41 -12.63 6.28
N GLU A 103 4.74 -11.72 6.86
CA GLU A 103 4.52 -10.29 6.56
C GLU A 103 5.39 -9.65 5.48
N LEU A 104 6.72 -9.72 5.62
CA LEU A 104 7.66 -9.10 4.69
C LEU A 104 8.60 -10.14 4.11
N SER A 105 9.02 -9.96 2.85
CA SER A 105 10.10 -10.75 2.26
C SER A 105 11.44 -10.37 2.90
N ASP A 106 12.46 -11.23 2.75
CA ASP A 106 13.80 -10.93 3.26
C ASP A 106 14.36 -9.65 2.64
N GLU A 107 14.13 -9.43 1.35
CA GLU A 107 14.53 -8.21 0.65
C GLU A 107 13.90 -6.97 1.29
N GLU A 108 12.62 -7.01 1.59
CA GLU A 108 11.92 -5.90 2.23
C GLU A 108 12.42 -5.64 3.62
N ARG A 109 12.69 -6.68 4.41
CA ARG A 109 13.24 -6.56 5.76
C ARG A 109 14.61 -5.89 5.73
N VAL A 110 15.47 -6.29 4.81
CA VAL A 110 16.80 -5.69 4.64
C VAL A 110 16.68 -4.23 4.23
N TYR A 111 15.81 -3.94 3.27
CA TYR A 111 15.59 -2.56 2.80
C TYR A 111 15.12 -1.66 3.95
N ILE A 112 14.12 -2.10 4.72
CA ILE A 112 13.59 -1.31 5.83
C ILE A 112 14.64 -1.14 6.93
N ALA A 113 15.44 -2.17 7.23
CA ALA A 113 16.48 -2.09 8.23
C ALA A 113 17.57 -1.08 7.84
N ILE A 114 17.90 -0.96 6.55
CA ILE A 114 18.92 -0.02 6.05
C ILE A 114 18.37 1.41 5.98
N HIS A 115 17.12 1.58 5.54
CA HIS A 115 16.53 2.88 5.22
C HIS A 115 15.53 3.36 6.30
N GLY A 116 15.14 2.50 7.18
CA GLY A 116 14.23 2.80 8.27
C GLY A 116 14.97 3.32 9.49
#